data_d43c035467745e5fa4374866642e1c44
#
_entry.id   d43c035467745e5fa4374866642e1c44
#
_cell.length_a   1.000
_cell.length_b   1.000
_cell.length_c   1.000
_cell.angle_alpha   90.00
_cell.angle_beta   90.00
_cell.angle_gamma   90.00
#
_symmetry.space_group_name_H-M   'P 1'
#
loop_
_entity.id
_entity.type
_entity.pdbx_description
1 polymer ?
#
loop_
_entity_poly.entity_id
_entity_poly.type
_entity_poly.pdbx_seq_one_letter_code
_entity_poly.pdbx_strand_id
1 'polypeptide(L)' 'MADDREPDEVDRKIARARAKMDTGRAELLAAIREALALGRAPSRIGRHARWSRDYIVKIRDGKSQ' A
#
# COMPACT_ATOMS: atom_id res chain seq x y z
N MET A 1 25.97 24.74 -7.36
CA MET A 1 24.55 24.42 -7.25
C MET A 1 24.24 23.12 -7.97
N ALA A 2 23.45 22.24 -7.39
CA ALA A 2 23.16 20.97 -8.02
C ALA A 2 22.37 21.15 -9.31
N ASP A 3 22.69 20.34 -10.30
CA ASP A 3 21.98 20.34 -11.56
C ASP A 3 20.73 19.44 -11.40
N ASP A 4 19.55 20.04 -11.52
CA ASP A 4 18.30 19.32 -11.34
C ASP A 4 18.07 18.26 -12.43
N ARG A 5 18.80 18.32 -13.52
CA ARG A 5 18.65 17.36 -14.59
C ARG A 5 19.33 16.02 -14.30
N GLU A 6 20.25 16.00 -13.36
CA GLU A 6 20.97 14.79 -13.01
C GLU A 6 20.61 14.37 -11.59
N PRO A 7 20.04 13.18 -11.40
CA PRO A 7 19.74 12.70 -10.06
C PRO A 7 21.02 12.45 -9.31
N ASP A 8 21.06 12.89 -8.06
CA ASP A 8 22.18 12.63 -7.18
C ASP A 8 21.87 11.42 -6.29
N GLU A 9 22.77 11.17 -5.33
CA GLU A 9 22.61 10.03 -4.43
C GLU A 9 21.36 10.15 -3.58
N VAL A 10 21.01 11.35 -3.16
CA VAL A 10 19.81 11.57 -2.34
C VAL A 10 18.56 11.27 -3.14
N ASP A 11 18.52 11.69 -4.40
CA ASP A 11 17.40 11.38 -5.28
C ASP A 11 17.22 9.88 -5.45
N ARG A 12 18.32 9.15 -5.58
CA ARG A 12 18.25 7.69 -5.69
C ARG A 12 17.75 7.04 -4.42
N LYS A 13 18.12 7.59 -3.26
CA LYS A 13 17.60 7.10 -1.98
C LYS A 13 16.09 7.29 -1.90
N ILE A 14 15.60 8.44 -2.34
CA ILE A 14 14.17 8.70 -2.35
C ILE A 14 13.47 7.71 -3.27
N ALA A 15 14.00 7.50 -4.47
CA ALA A 15 13.39 6.57 -5.42
C ALA A 15 13.35 5.14 -4.86
N ARG A 16 14.42 4.69 -4.22
CA ARG A 16 14.45 3.36 -3.62
C ARG A 16 13.45 3.22 -2.47
N ALA A 17 13.35 4.27 -1.64
CA ALA A 17 12.39 4.26 -0.54
C ALA A 17 10.96 4.20 -1.06
N ARG A 18 10.68 4.95 -2.13
CA ARG A 18 9.36 4.91 -2.77
C ARG A 18 9.04 3.52 -3.32
N ALA A 19 10.02 2.89 -3.97
CA ALA A 19 9.84 1.54 -4.49
C ALA A 19 9.50 0.54 -3.38
N LYS A 20 10.14 0.68 -2.20
CA LYS A 20 9.84 -0.16 -1.06
C LYS A 20 8.43 0.06 -0.56
N MET A 21 7.96 1.30 -0.54
CA MET A 21 6.60 1.61 -0.16
C MET A 21 5.61 0.96 -1.12
N ASP A 22 5.87 1.07 -2.42
CA ASP A 22 4.98 0.50 -3.43
C ASP A 22 4.92 -1.03 -3.31
N THR A 23 6.05 -1.68 -3.08
CA THR A 23 6.10 -3.12 -2.85
C THR A 23 5.34 -3.49 -1.58
N GLY A 24 5.56 -2.76 -0.49
CA GLY A 24 4.87 -2.99 0.76
C GLY A 24 3.38 -2.82 0.63
N ARG A 25 2.94 -1.81 -0.12
CA ARG A 25 1.52 -1.61 -0.38
C ARG A 25 0.91 -2.79 -1.14
N ALA A 26 1.62 -3.27 -2.16
CA ALA A 26 1.15 -4.43 -2.93
C ALA A 26 1.02 -5.66 -2.05
N GLU A 27 2.01 -5.90 -1.19
CA GLU A 27 1.96 -7.01 -0.25
C GLU A 27 0.79 -6.88 0.73
N LEU A 28 0.56 -5.66 1.23
CA LEU A 28 -0.55 -5.39 2.13
C LEU A 28 -1.88 -5.67 1.45
N LEU A 29 -2.06 -5.20 0.21
CA LEU A 29 -3.29 -5.44 -0.55
C LEU A 29 -3.51 -6.93 -0.79
N ALA A 30 -2.46 -7.68 -1.10
CA ALA A 30 -2.55 -9.12 -1.29
C ALA A 30 -3.00 -9.82 0.00
N ALA A 31 -2.44 -9.43 1.14
CA ALA A 31 -2.81 -9.99 2.43
C ALA A 31 -4.26 -9.67 2.79
N ILE A 32 -4.71 -8.45 2.48
CA ILE A 32 -6.10 -8.07 2.72
C ILE A 32 -7.05 -8.92 1.88
N ARG A 33 -6.73 -9.12 0.61
CA ARG A 33 -7.56 -9.95 -0.27
C ARG A 33 -7.62 -11.40 0.22
N GLU A 34 -6.50 -11.91 0.70
CA GLU A 34 -6.46 -13.25 1.29
C GLU A 34 -7.36 -13.32 2.52
N ALA A 35 -7.29 -12.32 3.41
CA ALA A 35 -8.12 -12.28 4.60
C ALA A 35 -9.61 -12.22 4.23
N LEU A 36 -9.96 -11.43 3.21
CA LEU A 36 -11.34 -11.34 2.75
C LEU A 36 -11.81 -12.68 2.18
N ALA A 37 -10.95 -13.38 1.45
CA ALA A 37 -11.27 -14.70 0.90
C ALA A 37 -11.50 -15.72 2.01
N LEU A 38 -10.84 -15.54 3.15
CA LEU A 38 -11.03 -16.40 4.32
C LEU A 38 -12.24 -16.01 5.15
N GLY A 39 -12.99 -15.00 4.73
CA GLY A 39 -14.19 -14.57 5.42
C GLY A 39 -13.97 -13.69 6.64
N ARG A 40 -12.79 -13.08 6.75
CA ARG A 40 -12.51 -12.18 7.87
C ARG A 40 -13.32 -10.91 7.76
N ALA A 41 -13.77 -10.36 8.89
CA ALA A 41 -14.59 -9.17 8.92
C ALA A 41 -13.78 -7.94 8.48
N PRO A 42 -14.36 -7.06 7.63
CA PRO A 42 -13.66 -5.84 7.21
C PRO A 42 -13.19 -4.96 8.36
N SER A 43 -13.94 -4.89 9.45
CA SER A 43 -13.54 -4.07 10.61
C SER A 43 -12.27 -4.61 11.25
N ARG A 44 -12.13 -5.94 11.32
CA ARG A 44 -10.94 -6.58 11.86
C ARG A 44 -9.74 -6.34 10.94
N ILE A 45 -9.94 -6.49 9.65
CA ILE A 45 -8.89 -6.26 8.67
C ILE A 45 -8.43 -4.81 8.72
N GLY A 46 -9.36 -3.87 8.73
CA GLY A 46 -9.04 -2.45 8.79
C GLY A 46 -8.23 -2.07 10.02
N ARG A 47 -8.55 -2.67 11.16
CA ARG A 47 -7.83 -2.42 12.40
C ARG A 47 -6.36 -2.83 12.29
N HIS A 48 -6.10 -3.99 11.72
CA HIS A 48 -4.72 -4.48 11.55
C HIS A 48 -3.97 -3.76 10.44
N ALA A 49 -4.67 -3.41 9.35
CA ALA A 49 -4.06 -2.69 8.24
C ALA A 49 -3.91 -1.19 8.52
N ARG A 50 -4.56 -0.70 9.58
CA ARG A 50 -4.63 0.73 9.90
C ARG A 50 -5.31 1.53 8.79
N TRP A 51 -6.27 0.93 8.14
CA TRP A 51 -7.12 1.57 7.15
C TRP A 51 -8.57 1.51 7.64
N SER A 52 -9.40 2.40 7.14
CA SER A 52 -10.80 2.42 7.56
C SER A 52 -11.54 1.17 7.07
N ARG A 53 -12.58 0.79 7.82
CA ARG A 53 -13.44 -0.31 7.41
C ARG A 53 -14.02 -0.07 6.02
N ASP A 54 -14.41 1.18 5.75
CA ASP A 54 -15.02 1.51 4.47
C ASP A 54 -14.06 1.28 3.31
N TYR A 55 -12.78 1.57 3.51
CA TYR A 55 -11.77 1.31 2.49
C TYR A 55 -11.61 -0.18 2.23
N ILE A 56 -11.64 -0.99 3.28
CA ILE A 56 -11.56 -2.45 3.14
C ILE A 56 -12.78 -2.97 2.37
N VAL A 57 -13.96 -2.44 2.65
CA VAL A 57 -15.17 -2.82 1.92
C VAL A 57 -15.03 -2.47 0.44
N LYS A 58 -14.45 -1.32 0.12
CA LYS A 58 -14.21 -0.95 -1.27
C LYS A 58 -13.26 -1.92 -1.96
N ILE A 59 -12.23 -2.37 -1.26
CA ILE A 59 -11.30 -3.38 -1.81
C ILE A 59 -12.05 -4.67 -2.08
N ARG A 60 -12.89 -5.11 -1.13
CA ARG A 60 -13.68 -6.33 -1.29
C ARG A 60 -14.58 -6.24 -2.51
N ASP A 61 -15.18 -5.09 -2.71
CA ASP A 61 -16.16 -4.90 -3.79
C ASP A 61 -15.50 -4.53 -5.13
N GLY A 62 -14.16 -4.44 -5.15
CA GLY A 62 -13.44 -4.12 -6.36
C GLY A 62 -13.52 -2.66 -6.78
N LYS A 63 -13.87 -1.77 -5.85
CA LYS A 63 -14.03 -0.33 -6.14
C LYS A 63 -12.81 0.49 -5.78
N SER A 64 -11.84 -0.14 -5.13
CA SER A 64 -10.61 0.53 -4.74
C SER A 64 -9.63 0.54 -5.92
N GLN A 65 -8.92 1.62 -6.03
CA GLN A 65 -7.82 1.72 -7.00
C GLN A 65 -6.53 1.28 -6.37
#